data_c7cd791a49b52a0db941f15d2ddee290
#
_entry.id   c7cd791a49b52a0db941f15d2ddee290
#
_cell.length_a   1.000
_cell.length_b   1.000
_cell.length_c   1.000
_cell.angle_alpha   90.00
_cell.angle_beta   90.00
_cell.angle_gamma   90.00
#
_symmetry.space_group_name_H-M   'P 1'
#
loop_
_entity.id
_entity.type
_entity.pdbx_description
1 polymer ?
#
loop_
_entity_poly.entity_id
_entity_poly.type
_entity_poly.pdbx_seq_one_letter_code
_entity_poly.pdbx_strand_id
1 'polypeptide(L)'
;MEYGDILYGDVKNALYITHVVHDIDICGEKYDIEYVDYSKTKRKITVFKDREKIKEIETIPKEKRIIKYYDFKNRIKFRFFLKSGNLNYICKYGENEMLENFDGEPSMQFFYDCKERIVKSESYYLNNKCINKDTYDLIINGINDGSIIKKINRYKDISKLEMIKYVAEYKNKREIIDACNVRLVYLKLEK
;
A
#
# COMPACT_ATOMS: atom_id res chain seq x y z
N MET A 1 -16.47 29.87 12.91
CA MET A 1 -15.47 28.80 13.06
C MET A 1 -15.58 28.34 14.50
N GLU A 2 -16.29 27.23 14.74
CA GLU A 2 -16.29 26.60 16.06
C GLU A 2 -14.95 25.93 16.25
N TYR A 3 -14.24 26.31 17.28
CA TYR A 3 -13.02 25.63 17.67
C TYR A 3 -13.40 24.25 18.24
N GLY A 4 -12.93 23.19 17.60
CA GLY A 4 -13.19 21.83 18.05
C GLY A 4 -12.54 21.54 19.40
N ASP A 5 -12.84 20.37 19.94
CA ASP A 5 -12.38 19.94 21.27
C ASP A 5 -10.85 19.86 21.33
N ILE A 6 -10.29 20.49 22.36
CA ILE A 6 -8.85 20.35 22.67
C ILE A 6 -8.70 19.33 23.79
N LEU A 7 -8.08 18.21 23.47
CA LEU A 7 -7.79 17.15 24.42
C LEU A 7 -6.30 17.12 24.74
N TYR A 8 -6.00 16.97 26.04
CA TYR A 8 -4.64 16.81 26.52
C TYR A 8 -4.45 15.38 26.98
N GLY A 9 -3.36 14.74 26.54
CA GLY A 9 -3.05 13.39 26.91
C GLY A 9 -1.58 13.19 27.23
N ASP A 10 -1.28 12.11 27.93
CA ASP A 10 0.07 11.69 28.27
C ASP A 10 0.36 10.33 27.62
N VAL A 11 1.37 10.26 26.76
CA VAL A 11 1.85 9.02 26.14
C VAL A 11 3.26 8.76 26.59
N LYS A 12 3.46 7.81 27.50
CA LYS A 12 4.77 7.43 28.04
C LYS A 12 5.56 8.63 28.57
N ASN A 13 4.91 9.48 29.39
CA ASN A 13 5.48 10.70 29.96
C ASN A 13 5.77 11.83 28.96
N ALA A 14 5.23 11.78 27.74
CA ALA A 14 5.28 12.86 26.77
C ALA A 14 3.90 13.51 26.66
N LEU A 15 3.80 14.77 27.04
CA LEU A 15 2.57 15.56 26.81
C LEU A 15 2.31 15.70 25.31
N TYR A 16 1.07 15.39 24.87
CA TYR A 16 0.61 15.68 23.55
C TYR A 16 -0.66 16.51 23.58
N ILE A 17 -0.86 17.29 22.53
CA ILE A 17 -2.06 18.12 22.36
C ILE A 17 -2.80 17.55 21.14
N THR A 18 -4.06 17.19 21.36
CA THR A 18 -4.96 16.80 20.27
C THR A 18 -5.97 17.92 20.07
N HIS A 19 -6.13 18.33 18.82
CA HIS A 19 -7.11 19.30 18.38
C HIS A 19 -7.90 18.71 17.21
N VAL A 20 -9.22 18.68 17.33
CA VAL A 20 -10.12 18.20 16.28
C VAL A 20 -10.91 19.38 15.74
N VAL A 21 -10.95 19.50 14.42
CA VAL A 21 -11.78 20.48 13.71
C VAL A 21 -12.78 19.69 12.87
N HIS A 22 -14.06 19.94 13.11
CA HIS A 22 -15.15 19.25 12.45
C HIS A 22 -15.68 20.02 11.24
N ASP A 23 -16.34 19.32 10.33
CA ASP A 23 -17.12 19.88 9.23
C ASP A 23 -16.34 20.86 8.33
N ILE A 24 -15.04 20.63 8.10
CA ILE A 24 -14.25 21.44 7.18
C ILE A 24 -14.73 21.17 5.75
N ASP A 25 -15.24 22.20 5.09
CA ASP A 25 -15.62 22.12 3.67
C ASP A 25 -14.39 22.22 2.78
N ILE A 26 -14.16 21.17 1.96
CA ILE A 26 -13.14 21.14 0.92
C ILE A 26 -13.82 20.74 -0.39
N CYS A 27 -14.00 21.69 -1.29
CA CYS A 27 -14.64 21.47 -2.58
C CYS A 27 -16.07 20.91 -2.49
N GLY A 28 -16.86 21.32 -1.48
CA GLY A 28 -18.24 20.86 -1.27
C GLY A 28 -18.37 19.54 -0.50
N GLU A 29 -17.27 18.97 -0.06
CA GLU A 29 -17.26 17.79 0.80
C GLU A 29 -16.80 18.13 2.22
N LYS A 30 -17.44 17.51 3.22
CA LYS A 30 -17.12 17.75 4.63
C LYS A 30 -16.12 16.74 5.16
N TYR A 31 -15.16 17.25 5.92
CA TYR A 31 -14.09 16.48 6.53
C TYR A 31 -13.89 16.87 7.99
N ASP A 32 -13.51 15.88 8.81
CA ASP A 32 -12.99 16.12 10.14
C ASP A 32 -11.46 16.00 10.12
N ILE A 33 -10.75 16.88 10.79
CA ILE A 33 -9.30 16.88 10.85
C ILE A 33 -8.83 16.84 12.29
N GLU A 34 -8.13 15.79 12.65
CA GLU A 34 -7.45 15.64 13.92
C GLU A 34 -5.99 16.04 13.79
N TYR A 35 -5.53 16.91 14.68
CA TYR A 35 -4.13 17.32 14.82
C TYR A 35 -3.59 16.79 16.15
N VAL A 36 -2.49 16.05 16.10
CA VAL A 36 -1.80 15.56 17.31
C VAL A 36 -0.37 16.05 17.28
N ASP A 37 -0.04 16.94 18.21
CA ASP A 37 1.31 17.46 18.41
C ASP A 37 2.00 16.68 19.55
N TYR A 38 2.94 15.78 19.18
CA TYR A 38 3.73 15.02 20.15
C TYR A 38 4.92 15.81 20.69
N SER A 39 5.41 16.80 19.92
CA SER A 39 6.50 17.70 20.30
C SER A 39 6.55 18.85 19.29
N LYS A 40 7.44 19.83 19.54
CA LYS A 40 7.67 20.94 18.60
C LYS A 40 8.06 20.49 17.17
N THR A 41 8.55 19.26 17.02
CA THR A 41 9.09 18.76 15.75
C THR A 41 8.31 17.56 15.19
N LYS A 42 7.40 16.96 15.97
CA LYS A 42 6.64 15.80 15.54
C LYS A 42 5.15 16.09 15.63
N ARG A 43 4.51 16.10 14.46
CA ARG A 43 3.06 16.31 14.32
C ARG A 43 2.46 15.19 13.47
N LYS A 44 1.27 14.77 13.86
CA LYS A 44 0.43 13.89 13.08
C LYS A 44 -0.88 14.63 12.74
N ILE A 45 -1.31 14.53 11.49
CA ILE A 45 -2.60 15.04 11.01
C ILE A 45 -3.36 13.85 10.46
N THR A 46 -4.56 13.61 10.95
CA THR A 46 -5.45 12.56 10.44
C THR A 46 -6.69 13.22 9.84
N VAL A 47 -7.06 12.84 8.64
CA VAL A 47 -8.24 13.34 7.93
C VAL A 47 -9.26 12.22 7.87
N PHE A 48 -10.50 12.55 8.28
CA PHE A 48 -11.63 11.65 8.25
C PHE A 48 -12.69 12.19 7.29
N LYS A 49 -13.38 11.30 6.59
CA LYS A 49 -14.61 11.57 5.86
C LYS A 49 -15.63 10.54 6.29
N ASP A 50 -16.84 10.96 6.66
CA ASP A 50 -17.91 10.08 7.14
C ASP A 50 -17.47 9.16 8.30
N ARG A 51 -16.63 9.68 9.20
CA ARG A 51 -15.96 8.97 10.31
C ARG A 51 -14.93 7.92 9.89
N GLU A 52 -14.65 7.77 8.61
CA GLU A 52 -13.62 6.89 8.11
C GLU A 52 -12.30 7.65 7.93
N LYS A 53 -11.19 7.05 8.38
CA LYS A 53 -9.86 7.62 8.18
C LYS A 53 -9.45 7.43 6.73
N ILE A 54 -9.26 8.53 6.01
CA ILE A 54 -8.87 8.50 4.60
C ILE A 54 -7.41 8.87 4.36
N LYS A 55 -6.82 9.68 5.27
CA LYS A 55 -5.45 10.17 5.10
C LYS A 55 -4.78 10.40 6.44
N GLU A 56 -3.50 10.12 6.51
CA GLU A 56 -2.64 10.44 7.65
C GLU A 56 -1.35 11.08 7.14
N ILE A 57 -0.96 12.19 7.77
CA ILE A 57 0.30 12.88 7.49
C ILE A 57 1.11 12.90 8.77
N GLU A 58 2.26 12.26 8.78
CA GLU A 58 3.20 12.28 9.88
C GLU A 58 4.41 13.13 9.49
N THR A 59 4.65 14.21 10.23
CA THR A 59 5.85 15.05 10.11
C THR A 59 6.88 14.55 11.10
N ILE A 60 8.08 14.23 10.61
CA ILE A 60 9.21 13.74 11.38
C ILE A 60 10.31 14.81 11.35
N PRO A 61 11.14 14.94 12.39
CA PRO A 61 12.28 15.86 12.39
C PRO A 61 13.15 15.75 11.13
N LYS A 62 13.79 16.84 10.71
CA LYS A 62 14.62 16.96 9.50
C LYS A 62 13.83 16.93 8.20
N GLU A 63 12.68 17.62 8.17
CA GLU A 63 11.87 17.85 6.95
C GLU A 63 11.36 16.58 6.27
N LYS A 64 11.24 15.49 7.01
CA LYS A 64 10.65 14.25 6.51
C LYS A 64 9.15 14.25 6.75
N ARG A 65 8.40 13.73 5.78
CA ARG A 65 6.96 13.50 5.92
C ARG A 65 6.61 12.13 5.36
N ILE A 66 5.71 11.44 6.05
CA ILE A 66 5.09 10.22 5.57
C ILE A 66 3.60 10.55 5.38
N ILE A 67 3.09 10.31 4.20
CA ILE A 67 1.66 10.46 3.88
C ILE A 67 1.13 9.08 3.57
N LYS A 68 0.11 8.66 4.29
CA LYS A 68 -0.57 7.37 4.09
C LYS A 68 -2.00 7.65 3.64
N TYR A 69 -2.46 6.93 2.64
CA TYR A 69 -3.85 6.91 2.20
C TYR A 69 -4.46 5.57 2.55
N TYR A 70 -5.70 5.59 3.00
CA TYR A 70 -6.44 4.44 3.48
C TYR A 70 -7.62 4.15 2.58
N ASP A 71 -8.07 2.89 2.55
CA ASP A 71 -9.34 2.49 1.96
C ASP A 71 -10.46 2.53 3.01
N PHE A 72 -11.69 2.22 2.58
CA PHE A 72 -12.89 2.18 3.41
C PHE A 72 -12.83 1.15 4.56
N LYS A 73 -11.89 0.18 4.52
CA LYS A 73 -11.62 -0.78 5.62
C LYS A 73 -10.48 -0.31 6.51
N ASN A 74 -10.08 0.96 6.42
CA ASN A 74 -9.00 1.55 7.20
C ASN A 74 -7.62 0.88 6.99
N ARG A 75 -7.40 0.27 5.81
CA ARG A 75 -6.14 -0.36 5.44
C ARG A 75 -5.31 0.59 4.58
N ILE A 76 -3.97 0.58 4.76
CA ILE A 76 -3.07 1.42 3.97
C ILE A 76 -3.06 0.95 2.51
N LYS A 77 -3.39 1.86 1.59
CA LYS A 77 -3.28 1.63 0.13
C LYS A 77 -2.01 2.22 -0.46
N PHE A 78 -1.67 3.42 -0.03
CA PHE A 78 -0.49 4.11 -0.54
C PHE A 78 0.29 4.73 0.62
N ARG A 79 1.61 4.70 0.49
CA ARG A 79 2.52 5.44 1.37
C ARG A 79 3.49 6.24 0.51
N PHE A 80 3.50 7.55 0.73
CA PHE A 80 4.43 8.48 0.13
C PHE A 80 5.44 8.92 1.18
N PHE A 81 6.71 8.87 0.83
CA PHE A 81 7.76 9.38 1.67
C PHE A 81 8.39 10.61 1.02
N LEU A 82 8.32 11.74 1.72
CA LEU A 82 8.88 13.01 1.28
C LEU A 82 10.07 13.37 2.14
N LYS A 83 11.10 13.93 1.51
CA LYS A 83 12.25 14.54 2.19
C LYS A 83 12.41 15.96 1.66
N SER A 84 12.50 16.95 2.56
CA SER A 84 12.57 18.38 2.18
C SER A 84 11.46 18.82 1.21
N GLY A 85 10.24 18.31 1.43
CA GLY A 85 9.09 18.58 0.56
C GLY A 85 9.05 17.76 -0.74
N ASN A 86 10.11 17.09 -1.10
CA ASN A 86 10.25 16.34 -2.32
C ASN A 86 9.89 14.86 -2.14
N LEU A 87 9.19 14.28 -3.12
CA LEU A 87 8.86 12.87 -3.13
C LEU A 87 10.13 12.04 -3.30
N ASN A 88 10.40 11.15 -2.35
CA ASN A 88 11.56 10.26 -2.39
C ASN A 88 11.17 8.87 -2.88
N TYR A 89 10.09 8.30 -2.36
CA TYR A 89 9.55 7.05 -2.86
C TYR A 89 8.04 6.90 -2.62
N ILE A 90 7.41 6.03 -3.41
CA ILE A 90 6.01 5.62 -3.28
C ILE A 90 5.98 4.12 -3.03
N CYS A 91 5.14 3.67 -2.11
CA CYS A 91 4.78 2.27 -1.92
C CYS A 91 3.29 2.07 -2.17
N LYS A 92 2.92 0.98 -2.83
CA LYS A 92 1.55 0.51 -3.02
C LYS A 92 1.33 -0.76 -2.21
N TYR A 93 0.16 -0.89 -1.59
CA TYR A 93 -0.19 -2.00 -0.71
C TYR A 93 -1.47 -2.67 -1.19
N GLY A 94 -1.50 -3.99 -1.12
CA GLY A 94 -2.69 -4.79 -1.38
C GLY A 94 -3.66 -4.85 -0.21
N GLU A 95 -4.62 -5.76 -0.30
CA GLU A 95 -5.72 -5.87 0.68
C GLU A 95 -5.27 -6.29 2.08
N ASN A 96 -4.16 -7.01 2.19
CA ASN A 96 -3.60 -7.47 3.47
C ASN A 96 -2.51 -6.53 4.00
N GLU A 97 -2.48 -5.27 3.53
CA GLU A 97 -1.42 -4.30 3.83
C GLU A 97 0.00 -4.80 3.48
N MET A 98 0.08 -5.80 2.60
CA MET A 98 1.35 -6.27 2.04
C MET A 98 1.80 -5.36 0.91
N LEU A 99 3.12 -5.20 0.79
CA LEU A 99 3.71 -4.44 -0.31
C LEU A 99 3.51 -5.23 -1.61
N GLU A 100 2.55 -4.81 -2.42
CA GLU A 100 2.19 -5.49 -3.68
C GLU A 100 1.37 -4.58 -4.59
N ASN A 101 1.35 -4.90 -5.88
CA ASN A 101 0.46 -4.28 -6.85
C ASN A 101 0.11 -5.30 -7.94
N PHE A 102 -1.15 -5.35 -8.36
CA PHE A 102 -1.66 -6.30 -9.36
C PHE A 102 -2.06 -5.63 -10.68
N ASP A 103 -1.77 -4.32 -10.84
CA ASP A 103 -2.22 -3.52 -11.97
C ASP A 103 -1.19 -3.44 -13.12
N GLY A 104 -0.08 -4.19 -13.02
CA GLY A 104 0.98 -4.19 -14.01
C GLY A 104 2.08 -3.14 -13.72
N GLU A 105 1.91 -2.30 -12.69
CA GLU A 105 2.87 -1.29 -12.30
C GLU A 105 3.73 -1.73 -11.10
N PRO A 106 4.89 -1.10 -10.86
CA PRO A 106 5.73 -1.43 -9.71
C PRO A 106 5.02 -1.16 -8.37
N SER A 107 5.29 -2.01 -7.39
CA SER A 107 4.80 -1.83 -6.02
C SER A 107 5.57 -0.77 -5.27
N MET A 108 6.82 -0.50 -5.64
CA MET A 108 7.64 0.55 -5.08
C MET A 108 8.44 1.26 -6.16
N GLN A 109 8.45 2.59 -6.12
CA GLN A 109 9.24 3.44 -7.01
C GLN A 109 10.07 4.42 -6.19
N PHE A 110 11.36 4.50 -6.47
CA PHE A 110 12.26 5.53 -5.96
C PHE A 110 12.52 6.61 -7.02
N PHE A 111 12.62 7.86 -6.61
CA PHE A 111 12.83 8.99 -7.48
C PHE A 111 14.18 9.66 -7.23
N TYR A 112 14.88 10.05 -8.32
CA TYR A 112 16.05 10.93 -8.27
C TYR A 112 15.63 12.39 -8.18
N ASP A 113 14.71 12.77 -9.05
CA ASP A 113 14.13 14.09 -9.10
C ASP A 113 12.61 13.97 -9.04
N CYS A 114 12.06 14.58 -8.02
CA CYS A 114 10.62 14.56 -7.77
C CYS A 114 9.85 15.60 -8.58
N LYS A 115 10.51 16.66 -9.07
CA LYS A 115 9.88 17.67 -9.93
C LYS A 115 9.62 17.08 -11.32
N GLU A 116 10.62 16.41 -11.88
CA GLU A 116 10.53 15.77 -13.18
C GLU A 116 10.01 14.32 -13.12
N ARG A 117 9.79 13.76 -11.90
CA ARG A 117 9.40 12.37 -11.67
C ARG A 117 10.34 11.36 -12.33
N ILE A 118 11.62 11.66 -12.36
CA ILE A 118 12.63 10.73 -12.88
C ILE A 118 12.78 9.57 -11.91
N VAL A 119 12.37 8.39 -12.36
CA VAL A 119 12.43 7.16 -11.57
C VAL A 119 13.86 6.66 -11.51
N LYS A 120 14.36 6.46 -10.29
CA LYS A 120 15.68 5.90 -10.00
C LYS A 120 15.69 4.39 -10.12
N SER A 121 14.69 3.76 -9.49
CA SER A 121 14.55 2.31 -9.46
C SER A 121 13.10 1.94 -9.16
N GLU A 122 12.72 0.76 -9.63
CA GLU A 122 11.43 0.16 -9.42
C GLU A 122 11.60 -1.21 -8.79
N SER A 123 10.65 -1.59 -7.94
CA SER A 123 10.60 -2.91 -7.34
C SER A 123 9.19 -3.47 -7.43
N TYR A 124 9.12 -4.74 -7.78
CA TYR A 124 7.87 -5.46 -7.99
C TYR A 124 7.70 -6.48 -6.87
N TYR A 125 6.55 -6.47 -6.23
CA TYR A 125 6.23 -7.37 -5.12
C TYR A 125 4.92 -8.08 -5.38
N LEU A 126 4.86 -9.37 -5.07
CA LEU A 126 3.64 -10.15 -4.99
C LEU A 126 3.69 -10.93 -3.67
N ASN A 127 2.62 -10.85 -2.88
CA ASN A 127 2.56 -11.46 -1.55
C ASN A 127 3.79 -11.11 -0.68
N ASN A 128 4.14 -9.84 -0.65
CA ASN A 128 5.29 -9.27 0.07
C ASN A 128 6.68 -9.85 -0.34
N LYS A 129 6.76 -10.57 -1.45
CA LYS A 129 8.02 -11.08 -2.01
C LYS A 129 8.46 -10.21 -3.18
N CYS A 130 9.70 -9.72 -3.12
CA CYS A 130 10.31 -9.00 -4.24
C CYS A 130 10.63 -9.98 -5.38
N ILE A 131 10.22 -9.64 -6.58
CA ILE A 131 10.46 -10.44 -7.79
C ILE A 131 10.98 -9.55 -8.92
N ASN A 132 11.65 -10.14 -9.90
CA ASN A 132 12.06 -9.39 -11.08
C ASN A 132 10.86 -9.04 -11.96
N LYS A 133 11.01 -7.97 -12.75
CA LYS A 133 9.96 -7.45 -13.63
C LYS A 133 9.43 -8.50 -14.60
N ASP A 134 10.30 -9.26 -15.23
CA ASP A 134 9.89 -10.26 -16.24
C ASP A 134 8.99 -11.34 -15.63
N THR A 135 9.32 -11.79 -14.42
CA THR A 135 8.48 -12.75 -13.68
C THR A 135 7.16 -12.12 -13.27
N TYR A 136 7.18 -10.87 -12.83
CA TYR A 136 5.98 -10.13 -12.48
C TYR A 136 5.06 -9.98 -13.69
N ASP A 137 5.58 -9.47 -14.81
CA ASP A 137 4.83 -9.28 -16.05
C ASP A 137 4.26 -10.60 -16.59
N LEU A 138 5.04 -11.68 -16.53
CA LEU A 138 4.59 -13.01 -16.94
C LEU A 138 3.40 -13.49 -16.10
N ILE A 139 3.44 -13.28 -14.80
CA ILE A 139 2.35 -13.68 -13.90
C ILE A 139 1.13 -12.81 -14.12
N ILE A 140 1.28 -11.49 -14.06
CA ILE A 140 0.15 -10.55 -14.15
C ILE A 140 -0.54 -10.64 -15.52
N ASN A 141 0.23 -10.56 -16.61
CA ASN A 141 -0.33 -10.62 -17.97
C ASN A 141 -0.89 -12.00 -18.26
N GLY A 142 -0.16 -13.06 -17.90
CA GLY A 142 -0.60 -14.43 -18.11
C GLY A 142 -1.87 -14.80 -17.34
N ILE A 143 -2.14 -14.17 -16.20
CA ILE A 143 -3.40 -14.32 -15.46
C ILE A 143 -4.50 -13.49 -16.12
N ASN A 144 -4.20 -12.27 -16.57
CA ASN A 144 -5.20 -11.39 -17.19
C ASN A 144 -5.74 -12.00 -18.49
N ASP A 145 -4.88 -12.55 -19.34
CA ASP A 145 -5.24 -13.14 -20.64
C ASP A 145 -5.50 -14.67 -20.58
N GLY A 146 -5.29 -15.30 -19.43
CA GLY A 146 -5.47 -16.74 -19.22
C GLY A 146 -4.34 -17.61 -19.79
N SER A 147 -3.35 -17.04 -20.46
CA SER A 147 -2.28 -17.81 -21.14
C SER A 147 -1.40 -18.63 -20.19
N ILE A 148 -1.37 -18.23 -18.91
CA ILE A 148 -0.56 -18.88 -17.86
C ILE A 148 -1.01 -20.32 -17.59
N ILE A 149 -2.28 -20.67 -17.82
CA ILE A 149 -2.82 -22.03 -17.61
C ILE A 149 -1.99 -23.07 -18.36
N LYS A 150 -1.65 -22.79 -19.62
CA LYS A 150 -0.83 -23.70 -20.45
C LYS A 150 0.58 -23.93 -19.90
N LYS A 151 1.06 -23.03 -19.06
CA LYS A 151 2.41 -23.08 -18.49
C LYS A 151 2.43 -23.72 -17.09
N ILE A 152 1.31 -23.69 -16.34
CA ILE A 152 1.22 -24.16 -14.95
C ILE A 152 1.73 -25.61 -14.82
N ASN A 153 1.34 -26.51 -15.72
CA ASN A 153 1.76 -27.91 -15.68
C ASN A 153 3.28 -28.12 -15.87
N ARG A 154 3.99 -27.15 -16.42
CA ARG A 154 5.45 -27.19 -16.62
C ARG A 154 6.24 -26.63 -15.44
N TYR A 155 5.60 -25.87 -14.54
CA TYR A 155 6.29 -25.31 -13.39
C TYR A 155 6.60 -26.40 -12.35
N LYS A 156 7.86 -26.41 -11.90
CA LYS A 156 8.36 -27.25 -10.80
C LYS A 156 8.57 -26.45 -9.51
N ASP A 157 8.59 -25.13 -9.61
CA ASP A 157 8.80 -24.20 -8.50
C ASP A 157 7.46 -23.99 -7.77
N ILE A 158 7.37 -24.58 -6.58
CA ILE A 158 6.19 -24.48 -5.69
C ILE A 158 5.92 -23.02 -5.30
N SER A 159 6.97 -22.25 -4.99
CA SER A 159 6.83 -20.84 -4.58
C SER A 159 6.22 -19.98 -5.71
N LYS A 160 6.62 -20.26 -6.95
CA LYS A 160 6.05 -19.59 -8.13
C LYS A 160 4.58 -19.97 -8.36
N LEU A 161 4.23 -21.24 -8.17
CA LEU A 161 2.83 -21.70 -8.29
C LEU A 161 1.94 -21.09 -7.21
N GLU A 162 2.43 -21.02 -5.96
CA GLU A 162 1.71 -20.37 -4.86
C GLU A 162 1.49 -18.89 -5.13
N MET A 163 2.48 -18.21 -5.71
CA MET A 163 2.37 -16.79 -6.09
C MET A 163 1.35 -16.58 -7.22
N ILE A 164 1.35 -17.45 -8.25
CA ILE A 164 0.35 -17.42 -9.33
C ILE A 164 -1.05 -17.64 -8.77
N LYS A 165 -1.20 -18.64 -7.89
CA LYS A 165 -2.47 -18.94 -7.21
C LYS A 165 -2.96 -17.73 -6.41
N TYR A 166 -2.12 -17.12 -5.60
CA TYR A 166 -2.43 -15.95 -4.79
C TYR A 166 -2.98 -14.79 -5.64
N VAL A 167 -2.30 -14.45 -6.74
CA VAL A 167 -2.77 -13.39 -7.66
C VAL A 167 -4.07 -13.79 -8.37
N ALA A 168 -4.22 -15.07 -8.74
CA ALA A 168 -5.44 -15.58 -9.37
C ALA A 168 -6.65 -15.54 -8.41
N GLU A 169 -6.44 -15.82 -7.11
CA GLU A 169 -7.45 -15.68 -6.07
C GLU A 169 -7.91 -14.22 -5.94
N TYR A 170 -6.97 -13.27 -5.87
CA TYR A 170 -7.27 -11.84 -5.84
C TYR A 170 -8.10 -11.39 -7.07
N LYS A 171 -7.76 -11.90 -8.27
CA LYS A 171 -8.44 -11.57 -9.54
C LYS A 171 -9.66 -12.46 -9.83
N ASN A 172 -10.06 -13.34 -8.90
CA ASN A 172 -11.20 -14.27 -9.05
C ASN A 172 -11.10 -15.16 -10.32
N LYS A 173 -9.90 -15.63 -10.68
CA LYS A 173 -9.62 -16.48 -11.83
C LYS A 173 -9.66 -17.97 -11.48
N ARG A 174 -10.87 -18.54 -11.33
CA ARG A 174 -11.10 -19.88 -10.78
C ARG A 174 -10.35 -20.99 -11.54
N GLU A 175 -10.34 -20.98 -12.86
CA GLU A 175 -9.65 -21.99 -13.67
C GLU A 175 -8.14 -22.04 -13.40
N ILE A 176 -7.52 -20.87 -13.18
CA ILE A 176 -6.10 -20.76 -12.86
C ILE A 176 -5.82 -21.30 -11.45
N ILE A 177 -6.71 -20.98 -10.51
CA ILE A 177 -6.63 -21.49 -9.12
C ILE A 177 -6.68 -23.00 -9.10
N ASP A 178 -7.65 -23.59 -9.81
CA ASP A 178 -7.82 -25.05 -9.90
C ASP A 178 -6.60 -25.72 -10.54
N ALA A 179 -6.09 -25.17 -11.64
CA ALA A 179 -4.88 -25.66 -12.28
C ALA A 179 -3.66 -25.60 -11.34
N CYS A 180 -3.49 -24.52 -10.58
CA CYS A 180 -2.42 -24.40 -9.57
C CYS A 180 -2.58 -25.44 -8.46
N ASN A 181 -3.79 -25.64 -7.94
CA ASN A 181 -4.06 -26.61 -6.89
C ASN A 181 -3.70 -28.04 -7.34
N VAL A 182 -4.15 -28.44 -8.52
CA VAL A 182 -3.81 -29.76 -9.10
C VAL A 182 -2.29 -29.93 -9.22
N ARG A 183 -1.60 -28.94 -9.76
CA ARG A 183 -0.14 -29.01 -9.94
C ARG A 183 0.63 -29.02 -8.61
N LEU A 184 0.20 -28.26 -7.62
CA LEU A 184 0.79 -28.23 -6.28
C LEU A 184 0.63 -29.58 -5.57
N VAL A 185 -0.53 -30.23 -5.69
CA VAL A 185 -0.74 -31.59 -5.14
C VAL A 185 0.21 -32.57 -5.80
N TYR A 186 0.27 -32.55 -7.14
CA TYR A 186 1.18 -33.43 -7.89
C TYR A 186 2.63 -33.31 -7.45
N LEU A 187 3.15 -32.07 -7.32
CA LEU A 187 4.54 -31.84 -6.88
C LEU A 187 4.82 -32.22 -5.42
N LYS A 188 3.78 -32.30 -4.57
CA LYS A 188 3.94 -32.80 -3.20
C LYS A 188 3.98 -34.32 -3.13
N LEU A 189 3.37 -35.01 -4.08
CA LEU A 189 3.37 -36.45 -4.17
C LEU A 189 4.65 -37.02 -4.84
N GLU A 190 5.36 -36.20 -5.61
CA GLU A 190 6.63 -36.57 -6.24
C GLU A 190 7.85 -36.48 -5.29
N LYS A 191 7.68 -35.98 -4.07
CA LYS A 191 8.72 -35.90 -3.01
C LYS A 191 8.63 -37.07 -2.06
#